data_bd159ea739a955f59e36434ef6922189
#
_entry.id   bd159ea739a955f59e36434ef6922189
#
_cell.length_a   1.000
_cell.length_b   1.000
_cell.length_c   1.000
_cell.angle_alpha   90.00
_cell.angle_beta   90.00
_cell.angle_gamma   90.00
#
_symmetry.space_group_name_H-M   'P 1'
#
loop_
_entity.id
_entity.type
_entity.pdbx_description
1 polymer ?
#
loop_
_entity_poly.entity_id
_entity_poly.type
_entity_poly.pdbx_seq_one_letter_code
_entity_poly.pdbx_strand_id
1 'polypeptide(L)'
;MNTQYRVSAAGACGPGPGLAVFPLSGRQGVRASGEVVLTTRAIWEGVLEQAVREDEDVYYLELSDVTFVDVAGVGALAAAAGQLGDGRRFVVRRPPAALRRTLDLLWPDHAGIEVSGS
;
A
#
# COMPACT_ATOMS: atom_id res chain seq x y z
N MET A 1 -13.45 -7.24 10.36
CA MET A 1 -13.69 -7.25 9.46
C MET A 1 -13.38 -6.46 8.36
N ASN A 2 -12.80 -6.73 7.51
CA ASN A 2 -12.34 -6.08 6.48
C ASN A 2 -13.08 -6.28 5.27
N THR A 3 -14.28 -6.63 5.35
CA THR A 3 -15.07 -6.85 4.19
C THR A 3 -15.23 -5.64 3.35
N GLN A 4 -15.05 -4.50 3.89
CA GLN A 4 -15.18 -3.29 3.09
C GLN A 4 -14.19 -3.24 1.93
N TYR A 5 -13.04 -3.83 2.07
CA TYR A 5 -12.08 -3.84 0.97
C TYR A 5 -12.56 -4.74 -0.15
N ARG A 6 -13.11 -5.89 0.24
CA ARG A 6 -13.61 -6.78 -0.73
C ARG A 6 -14.82 -6.27 -1.44
N VAL A 7 -15.65 -5.54 -0.77
CA VAL A 7 -16.84 -5.00 -1.38
C VAL A 7 -16.49 -4.09 -2.52
N SER A 8 -15.52 -3.25 -2.33
CA SER A 8 -15.12 -2.36 -3.41
C SER A 8 -14.60 -3.14 -4.60
N ALA A 9 -13.80 -4.15 -4.36
CA ALA A 9 -13.29 -4.93 -5.45
C ALA A 9 -14.40 -5.68 -6.16
N ALA A 10 -15.31 -6.22 -5.38
CA ALA A 10 -16.40 -6.96 -5.98
C ALA A 10 -17.36 -6.06 -6.73
N GLY A 11 -17.49 -4.85 -6.27
CA GLY A 11 -18.39 -3.93 -6.92
C GLY A 11 -17.97 -3.60 -8.32
N ALA A 12 -16.73 -3.87 -8.63
CA ALA A 12 -16.28 -3.60 -9.96
C ALA A 12 -16.51 -4.81 -10.81
N CYS A 13 -17.69 -5.30 -10.85
CA CYS A 13 -17.92 -6.47 -11.58
C CYS A 13 -17.64 -6.34 -13.02
N GLY A 14 -17.38 -5.25 -13.58
CA GLY A 14 -17.01 -5.14 -14.98
C GLY A 14 -15.52 -5.24 -15.16
N PRO A 15 -15.07 -5.17 -16.39
CA PRO A 15 -13.66 -5.10 -16.68
C PRO A 15 -13.16 -3.74 -16.26
N GLY A 16 -12.17 -3.65 -15.52
CA GLY A 16 -11.59 -2.40 -15.08
C GLY A 16 -10.63 -2.67 -13.99
N PRO A 17 -9.84 -1.69 -13.61
CA PRO A 17 -8.87 -1.91 -12.56
C PRO A 17 -9.57 -2.16 -11.24
N GLY A 18 -9.00 -3.01 -10.45
CA GLY A 18 -9.50 -3.31 -9.12
C GLY A 18 -8.34 -3.46 -8.18
N LEU A 19 -8.65 -3.45 -6.90
CA LEU A 19 -7.65 -3.66 -5.87
C LEU A 19 -8.29 -4.49 -4.76
N ALA A 20 -7.69 -5.62 -4.47
CA ALA A 20 -8.13 -6.49 -3.39
C ALA A 20 -7.04 -6.50 -2.33
N VAL A 21 -7.44 -6.55 -1.07
CA VAL A 21 -6.51 -6.47 0.04
C VAL A 21 -6.80 -7.59 1.02
N PHE A 22 -5.77 -8.27 1.46
CA PHE A 22 -5.88 -9.41 2.36
C PHE A 22 -4.90 -9.25 3.51
N PRO A 23 -5.31 -9.57 4.75
CA PRO A 23 -4.36 -9.50 5.85
C PRO A 23 -3.27 -10.55 5.70
N LEU A 24 -2.08 -10.24 6.17
CA LEU A 24 -1.00 -11.19 6.18
C LEU A 24 -1.13 -12.12 7.39
N SER A 25 -0.63 -13.33 7.24
CA SER A 25 -0.56 -14.27 8.35
C SER A 25 0.78 -14.09 9.05
N GLY A 26 0.75 -14.08 10.36
CA GLY A 26 1.98 -14.12 11.14
C GLY A 26 2.71 -12.80 11.28
N ARG A 27 2.21 -11.73 10.70
CA ARG A 27 2.81 -10.41 10.87
C ARG A 27 1.78 -9.34 10.54
N GLN A 28 2.03 -8.14 11.06
CA GLN A 28 1.12 -7.02 10.79
C GLN A 28 1.35 -6.50 9.40
N GLY A 29 0.30 -6.49 8.62
CA GLY A 29 0.39 -6.00 7.26
C GLY A 29 -0.67 -6.58 6.38
N VAL A 30 -0.58 -6.24 5.11
CA VAL A 30 -1.55 -6.71 4.12
C VAL A 30 -0.82 -7.10 2.84
N ARG A 31 -1.48 -7.95 2.08
CA ARG A 31 -1.11 -8.26 0.71
C ARG A 31 -2.16 -7.62 -0.19
N ALA A 32 -1.73 -6.89 -1.17
CA ALA A 32 -2.64 -6.26 -2.12
C ALA A 32 -2.46 -6.90 -3.48
N SER A 33 -3.54 -6.92 -4.27
CA SER A 33 -3.52 -7.51 -5.60
C SER A 33 -4.33 -6.61 -6.52
N GLY A 34 -3.75 -6.20 -7.63
CA GLY A 34 -4.42 -5.37 -8.61
C GLY A 34 -3.65 -4.13 -8.96
N GLU A 35 -4.34 -3.01 -9.00
CA GLU A 35 -3.76 -1.73 -9.40
C GLU A 35 -4.20 -0.62 -8.47
N VAL A 36 -3.32 0.33 -8.22
CA VAL A 36 -3.65 1.54 -7.47
C VAL A 36 -3.73 2.69 -8.47
N VAL A 37 -4.94 3.08 -8.80
CA VAL A 37 -5.24 4.14 -9.74
C VAL A 37 -6.39 4.96 -9.18
N LEU A 38 -6.87 5.93 -9.93
CA LEU A 38 -7.90 6.84 -9.43
C LEU A 38 -9.10 6.09 -8.85
N THR A 39 -9.58 5.06 -9.54
CA THR A 39 -10.80 4.38 -9.14
C THR A 39 -10.60 3.45 -7.93
N THR A 40 -9.36 3.09 -7.60
CA THR A 40 -9.08 2.23 -6.46
C THR A 40 -8.38 3.00 -5.33
N ARG A 41 -8.19 4.29 -5.49
CA ARG A 41 -7.42 5.06 -4.52
C ARG A 41 -8.02 5.02 -3.12
N ALA A 42 -9.34 5.03 -3.01
CA ALA A 42 -9.97 5.03 -1.69
C ALA A 42 -9.65 3.76 -0.92
N ILE A 43 -9.57 2.62 -1.62
CA ILE A 43 -9.20 1.37 -0.97
C ILE A 43 -7.77 1.47 -0.46
N TRP A 44 -6.86 1.96 -1.30
CA TRP A 44 -5.46 2.09 -0.97
C TRP A 44 -5.26 3.02 0.23
N GLU A 45 -5.92 4.18 0.19
CA GLU A 45 -5.81 5.15 1.28
C GLU A 45 -6.38 4.59 2.57
N GLY A 46 -7.46 3.83 2.49
CA GLY A 46 -8.03 3.19 3.66
C GLY A 46 -7.08 2.21 4.31
N VAL A 47 -6.35 1.45 3.50
CA VAL A 47 -5.33 0.54 4.02
C VAL A 47 -4.24 1.30 4.75
N LEU A 48 -3.78 2.39 4.15
CA LEU A 48 -2.70 3.18 4.74
C LEU A 48 -3.14 3.86 6.03
N GLU A 49 -4.36 4.40 6.05
CA GLU A 49 -4.90 5.01 7.26
C GLU A 49 -5.02 4.01 8.38
N GLN A 50 -5.48 2.81 8.06
CA GLN A 50 -5.58 1.77 9.07
C GLN A 50 -4.19 1.40 9.60
N ALA A 51 -3.21 1.31 8.71
CA ALA A 51 -1.85 0.97 9.10
C ALA A 51 -1.25 2.02 10.04
N VAL A 52 -1.53 3.29 9.79
CA VAL A 52 -1.03 4.36 10.66
C VAL A 52 -1.64 4.24 12.05
N ARG A 53 -2.90 3.81 12.14
CA ARG A 53 -3.56 3.64 13.43
C ARG A 53 -3.11 2.40 14.18
N GLU A 54 -2.57 1.41 13.48
CA GLU A 54 -2.03 0.24 14.16
C GLU A 54 -0.80 0.67 14.96
N ASP A 55 -0.63 0.09 16.12
CA ASP A 55 0.47 0.52 16.99
C ASP A 55 1.63 -0.44 16.86
N GLU A 56 2.13 -0.61 15.65
CA GLU A 56 3.20 -1.55 15.35
C GLU A 56 4.40 -0.80 14.81
N ASP A 57 5.59 -1.26 15.17
CA ASP A 57 6.81 -0.64 14.68
C ASP A 57 7.01 -0.88 13.18
N VAL A 58 6.60 -2.04 12.71
CA VAL A 58 6.78 -2.42 11.31
C VAL A 58 5.46 -2.90 10.75
N TYR A 59 5.03 -2.31 9.64
CA TYR A 59 3.81 -2.72 8.95
C TYR A 59 4.20 -3.14 7.54
N TYR A 60 3.85 -4.35 7.17
CA TYR A 60 4.26 -4.91 5.90
C TYR A 60 3.21 -4.67 4.82
N LEU A 61 3.68 -4.23 3.67
CA LEU A 61 2.84 -4.08 2.47
C LEU A 61 3.42 -5.02 1.42
N GLU A 62 2.77 -6.15 1.22
CA GLU A 62 3.21 -7.12 0.23
C GLU A 62 2.57 -6.77 -1.10
N LEU A 63 3.35 -6.31 -2.05
CA LEU A 63 2.83 -5.78 -3.31
C LEU A 63 3.23 -6.61 -4.52
N SER A 64 3.62 -7.85 -4.32
CA SER A 64 4.06 -8.71 -5.43
C SER A 64 2.96 -8.91 -6.47
N ASP A 65 1.70 -8.82 -6.08
CA ASP A 65 0.58 -8.97 -7.00
C ASP A 65 -0.01 -7.64 -7.45
N VAL A 66 0.64 -6.54 -7.13
CA VAL A 66 0.22 -5.21 -7.60
C VAL A 66 1.01 -4.90 -8.85
N THR A 67 0.31 -4.60 -9.93
CA THR A 67 0.96 -4.39 -11.22
C THR A 67 1.26 -2.93 -11.49
N PHE A 68 0.59 -2.01 -10.79
CA PHE A 68 0.79 -0.60 -11.04
C PHE A 68 0.32 0.24 -9.86
N VAL A 69 1.07 1.29 -9.55
CA VAL A 69 0.67 2.29 -8.56
C VAL A 69 0.95 3.64 -9.18
N ASP A 70 -0.08 4.48 -9.31
CA ASP A 70 0.12 5.79 -9.92
C ASP A 70 0.83 6.74 -8.95
N VAL A 71 1.21 7.91 -9.45
CA VAL A 71 1.98 8.86 -8.64
C VAL A 71 1.22 9.27 -7.39
N ALA A 72 -0.10 9.48 -7.51
CA ALA A 72 -0.90 9.86 -6.35
C ALA A 72 -0.91 8.74 -5.31
N GLY A 73 -0.92 7.48 -5.76
CA GLY A 73 -0.86 6.36 -4.83
C GLY A 73 0.47 6.29 -4.09
N VAL A 74 1.56 6.57 -4.80
CA VAL A 74 2.88 6.62 -4.15
C VAL A 74 2.92 7.79 -3.17
N GLY A 75 2.35 8.93 -3.54
CA GLY A 75 2.28 10.07 -2.65
C GLY A 75 1.49 9.79 -1.38
N ALA A 76 0.40 9.05 -1.51
CA ALA A 76 -0.38 8.65 -0.35
C ALA A 76 0.44 7.77 0.60
N LEU A 77 1.25 6.87 0.04
CA LEU A 77 2.13 6.05 0.85
C LEU A 77 3.16 6.90 1.58
N ALA A 78 3.78 7.84 0.89
CA ALA A 78 4.78 8.70 1.51
C ALA A 78 4.15 9.57 2.61
N ALA A 79 2.94 10.07 2.37
CA ALA A 79 2.24 10.88 3.37
C ALA A 79 1.90 10.06 4.61
N ALA A 80 1.42 8.84 4.41
CA ALA A 80 1.09 7.96 5.53
C ALA A 80 2.36 7.61 6.32
N ALA A 81 3.46 7.34 5.62
CA ALA A 81 4.71 7.04 6.29
C ALA A 81 5.20 8.21 7.12
N GLY A 82 4.94 9.43 6.66
CA GLY A 82 5.28 10.62 7.42
C GLY A 82 4.47 10.79 8.69
N GLN A 83 3.35 10.10 8.81
CA GLN A 83 2.54 10.14 10.01
C GLN A 83 2.95 9.09 11.04
N LEU A 84 3.82 8.18 10.67
CA LEU A 84 4.29 7.17 11.62
C LEU A 84 5.21 7.82 12.65
N GLY A 85 5.17 7.33 13.87
CA GLY A 85 6.06 7.84 14.90
C GLY A 85 7.49 7.37 14.70
N ASP A 86 8.36 7.86 15.57
CA ASP A 86 9.77 7.52 15.50
C ASP A 86 9.97 6.02 15.59
N GLY A 87 10.82 5.49 14.74
CA GLY A 87 11.13 4.08 14.74
C GLY A 87 10.11 3.20 14.03
N ARG A 88 9.01 3.79 13.57
CA ARG A 88 7.99 3.03 12.88
C ARG A 88 8.17 3.19 11.38
N ARG A 89 7.83 2.15 10.63
CA ARG A 89 7.98 2.21 9.19
C ARG A 89 7.10 1.20 8.48
N PHE A 90 6.85 1.47 7.21
CA PHE A 90 6.31 0.48 6.29
C PHE A 90 7.45 -0.29 5.67
N VAL A 91 7.30 -1.60 5.57
CA VAL A 91 8.21 -2.42 4.77
C VAL A 91 7.43 -2.81 3.52
N VAL A 92 7.82 -2.24 2.39
CA VAL A 92 7.14 -2.47 1.11
C VAL A 92 7.89 -3.59 0.42
N ARG A 93 7.20 -4.71 0.22
CA ARG A 93 7.83 -5.89 -0.35
C ARG A 93 7.42 -6.08 -1.79
N ARG A 94 8.43 -6.25 -2.63
CA ARG A 94 8.25 -6.56 -4.05
C ARG A 94 7.31 -5.60 -4.76
N PRO A 95 7.57 -4.30 -4.65
CA PRO A 95 6.69 -3.34 -5.31
C PRO A 95 6.88 -3.38 -6.81
N PRO A 96 5.89 -2.94 -7.57
CA PRO A 96 6.10 -2.79 -9.01
C PRO A 96 7.19 -1.75 -9.27
N ALA A 97 7.89 -1.92 -10.38
CA ALA A 97 9.03 -1.06 -10.70
C ALA A 97 8.65 0.42 -10.75
N ALA A 98 7.44 0.71 -11.21
CA ALA A 98 7.00 2.11 -11.29
C ALA A 98 6.91 2.76 -9.92
N LEU A 99 6.43 2.02 -8.92
CA LEU A 99 6.37 2.55 -7.56
C LEU A 99 7.76 2.85 -7.05
N ARG A 100 8.66 1.90 -7.24
CA ARG A 100 10.02 2.06 -6.75
C ARG A 100 10.70 3.26 -7.39
N ARG A 101 10.53 3.41 -8.70
CA ARG A 101 11.10 4.52 -9.43
C ARG A 101 10.57 5.86 -8.95
N THR A 102 9.25 5.94 -8.75
CA THR A 102 8.62 7.17 -8.28
C THR A 102 9.08 7.54 -6.89
N LEU A 103 9.21 6.55 -6.00
CA LEU A 103 9.73 6.82 -4.67
C LEU A 103 11.14 7.37 -4.73
N ASP A 104 12.00 6.75 -5.54
CA ASP A 104 13.38 7.20 -5.62
C ASP A 104 13.50 8.61 -6.15
N LEU A 105 12.61 9.00 -7.07
CA LEU A 105 12.65 10.31 -7.65
C LEU A 105 12.07 11.40 -6.76
N LEU A 106 10.95 11.13 -6.13
CA LEU A 106 10.20 12.16 -5.44
C LEU A 106 10.35 12.13 -3.93
N TRP A 107 10.62 10.97 -3.36
CA TRP A 107 10.77 10.83 -1.91
C TRP A 107 12.00 9.96 -1.59
N PRO A 108 13.20 10.39 -2.03
CA PRO A 108 14.39 9.56 -1.79
C PRO A 108 14.68 9.44 -0.29
N ASP A 109 15.08 8.26 0.12
CA ASP A 109 15.49 8.00 1.49
C ASP A 109 14.44 8.34 2.53
N HIS A 110 13.17 8.12 2.22
CA HIS A 110 12.09 8.38 3.18
C HIS A 110 12.24 7.45 4.38
N ALA A 111 12.39 8.04 5.57
CA ALA A 111 12.70 7.27 6.78
C ALA A 111 11.60 6.27 7.14
N GLY A 112 10.36 6.55 6.78
CA GLY A 112 9.24 5.69 7.12
C GLY A 112 8.96 4.59 6.12
N ILE A 113 9.78 4.45 5.08
CA ILE A 113 9.55 3.45 4.03
C ILE A 113 10.83 2.66 3.78
N GLU A 114 10.72 1.36 3.90
CA GLU A 114 11.81 0.46 3.55
C GLU A 114 11.32 -0.44 2.43
N VAL A 115 12.07 -0.53 1.33
CA VAL A 115 11.70 -1.38 0.20
C VAL A 115 12.56 -2.62 0.24
N SER A 116 11.93 -3.79 0.12
CA SER A 116 12.67 -5.03 0.13
C SER A 116 12.12 -6.00 -0.90
N GLY A 117 12.88 -7.01 -1.22
CA GLY A 117 12.43 -8.07 -2.11
C GLY A 117 12.32 -7.67 -3.56
N SER A 118 13.12 -6.75 -3.99
CA SER A 118 13.08 -6.27 -5.38
C SER A 118 13.53 -7.32 -6.39
#